data_8230836365922f6bf800cfb8d8cf8be4
#
_entry.id   8230836365922f6bf800cfb8d8cf8be4
#
_cell.length_a   1.000
_cell.length_b   1.000
_cell.length_c   1.000
_cell.angle_alpha   90.00
_cell.angle_beta   90.00
_cell.angle_gamma   90.00
#
_symmetry.space_group_name_H-M   'P 1'
#
loop_
_entity.id
_entity.type
_entity.pdbx_description
1 polymer ?
#
loop_
_entity_poly.entity_id
_entity_poly.type
_entity_poly.pdbx_seq_one_letter_code
_entity_poly.pdbx_strand_id
1 'polypeptide(L)'
;YVGHLRKMGIEAQAGEIYSSSLCTTDYLRRNLPQIHQLFVLGTPSLQREFAEAGFEILGPNEEPDAVVAGFDTGLAFERLCKAAWWIKRGKPFIATHPDRVCPTDQPTVLVDCGAVCACLTEATGVKPLVVLGKPDPAMLTGILARHSLQPSQLAMVGDRLYTDMV
;
A
#
# COMPACT_ATOMS: atom_id res chain seq x y z
N TYR A 1 2.36 -9.73 -10.95
CA TYR A 1 3.44 -8.93 -11.57
C TYR A 1 4.30 -9.76 -12.52
N VAL A 2 4.96 -10.87 -12.08
CA VAL A 2 5.86 -11.70 -12.92
C VAL A 2 5.24 -12.08 -14.26
N GLY A 3 4.02 -12.64 -14.24
CA GLY A 3 3.33 -13.02 -15.49
C GLY A 3 3.00 -11.85 -16.41
N HIS A 4 2.82 -10.64 -15.86
CA HIS A 4 2.58 -9.44 -16.64
C HIS A 4 3.87 -8.94 -17.30
N LEU A 5 4.97 -8.91 -16.56
CA LEU A 5 6.30 -8.57 -17.08
C LEU A 5 6.73 -9.52 -18.20
N ARG A 6 6.51 -10.83 -18.03
CA ARG A 6 6.81 -11.84 -19.04
C ARG A 6 6.05 -11.60 -20.36
N LYS A 7 4.77 -11.17 -20.28
CA LYS A 7 3.99 -10.81 -21.49
C LYS A 7 4.57 -9.60 -22.24
N MET A 8 5.34 -8.76 -21.55
CA MET A 8 6.05 -7.61 -22.14
C MET A 8 7.49 -7.96 -22.55
N GLY A 9 7.89 -9.23 -22.49
CA GLY A 9 9.24 -9.69 -22.83
C GLY A 9 10.27 -9.44 -21.73
N ILE A 10 9.84 -9.14 -20.51
CA ILE A 10 10.73 -8.91 -19.38
C ILE A 10 10.72 -10.16 -18.49
N GLU A 11 11.82 -10.88 -18.45
CA GLU A 11 12.00 -12.00 -17.53
C GLU A 11 12.36 -11.49 -16.14
N ALA A 12 11.48 -11.74 -15.18
CA ALA A 12 11.69 -11.36 -13.79
C ALA A 12 11.24 -12.50 -12.86
N GLN A 13 11.91 -12.63 -11.74
CA GLN A 13 11.53 -13.54 -10.67
C GLN A 13 10.74 -12.81 -9.59
N ALA A 14 9.98 -13.54 -8.77
CA ALA A 14 9.18 -12.93 -7.70
C ALA A 14 10.02 -12.12 -6.69
N GLY A 15 11.26 -12.58 -6.41
CA GLY A 15 12.18 -11.89 -5.51
C GLY A 15 12.75 -10.57 -6.04
N GLU A 16 12.62 -10.32 -7.34
CA GLU A 16 13.07 -9.08 -8.00
C GLU A 16 11.96 -8.01 -8.04
N ILE A 17 10.76 -8.33 -7.54
CA ILE A 17 9.63 -7.40 -7.49
C ILE A 17 9.49 -6.89 -6.06
N TYR A 18 9.59 -5.57 -5.91
CA TYR A 18 9.33 -4.89 -4.64
C TYR A 18 8.20 -3.87 -4.84
N SER A 19 7.03 -4.20 -4.33
CA SER A 19 5.80 -3.41 -4.48
C SER A 19 5.52 -2.55 -3.24
N SER A 20 4.58 -1.62 -3.35
CA SER A 20 4.09 -0.85 -2.21
C SER A 20 3.48 -1.73 -1.11
N SER A 21 2.87 -2.88 -1.46
CA SER A 21 2.39 -3.87 -0.49
C SER A 21 3.54 -4.50 0.31
N LEU A 22 4.62 -4.90 -0.36
CA LEU A 22 5.82 -5.43 0.32
C LEU A 22 6.49 -4.36 1.20
N CYS A 23 6.57 -3.12 0.71
CA CYS A 23 7.03 -1.99 1.51
C CYS A 23 6.18 -1.82 2.78
N THR A 24 4.85 -1.93 2.64
CA THR A 24 3.92 -1.82 3.76
C THR A 24 4.11 -2.96 4.76
N THR A 25 4.24 -4.20 4.30
CA THR A 25 4.48 -5.34 5.20
C THR A 25 5.81 -5.21 5.95
N ASP A 26 6.86 -4.78 5.26
CA ASP A 26 8.18 -4.55 5.87
C ASP A 26 8.14 -3.39 6.88
N TYR A 27 7.39 -2.33 6.59
CA TYR A 27 7.19 -1.22 7.50
C TYR A 27 6.44 -1.65 8.76
N LEU A 28 5.32 -2.36 8.62
CA LEU A 28 4.52 -2.86 9.74
C LEU A 28 5.36 -3.75 10.66
N ARG A 29 6.08 -4.73 10.10
CA ARG A 29 6.92 -5.64 10.88
C ARG A 29 8.03 -4.94 11.66
N ARG A 30 8.63 -3.90 11.08
CA ARG A 30 9.75 -3.19 11.71
C ARG A 30 9.32 -2.13 12.71
N ASN A 31 8.26 -1.39 12.40
CA ASN A 31 7.89 -0.20 13.17
C ASN A 31 6.66 -0.40 14.06
N LEU A 32 5.81 -1.37 13.74
CA LEU A 32 4.56 -1.66 14.42
C LEU A 32 4.38 -3.17 14.64
N PRO A 33 5.34 -3.85 15.30
CA PRO A 33 5.37 -5.31 15.41
C PRO A 33 4.18 -5.90 16.18
N GLN A 34 3.43 -5.08 16.92
CA GLN A 34 2.21 -5.47 17.63
C GLN A 34 0.98 -5.60 16.71
N ILE A 35 1.05 -5.13 15.46
CA ILE A 35 -0.05 -5.21 14.50
C ILE A 35 0.01 -6.57 13.81
N HIS A 36 -1.07 -7.33 13.92
CA HIS A 36 -1.24 -8.64 13.31
C HIS A 36 -2.54 -8.76 12.50
N GLN A 37 -3.55 -7.97 12.86
CA GLN A 37 -4.90 -8.02 12.30
C GLN A 37 -5.20 -6.73 11.54
N LEU A 38 -5.52 -6.85 10.25
CA LEU A 38 -5.71 -5.72 9.35
C LEU A 38 -7.12 -5.66 8.78
N PHE A 39 -7.71 -4.47 8.81
CA PHE A 39 -8.83 -4.14 7.94
C PHE A 39 -8.30 -3.44 6.69
N VAL A 40 -8.44 -4.07 5.52
CA VAL A 40 -7.79 -3.61 4.28
C VAL A 40 -8.82 -3.11 3.29
N LEU A 41 -8.75 -1.83 2.92
CA LEU A 41 -9.35 -1.29 1.70
C LEU A 41 -8.38 -1.51 0.55
N GLY A 42 -8.61 -2.54 -0.26
CA GLY A 42 -7.71 -2.93 -1.32
C GLY A 42 -8.25 -4.10 -2.14
N THR A 43 -7.65 -4.29 -3.31
CA THR A 43 -8.00 -5.42 -4.19
C THR A 43 -7.81 -6.77 -3.48
N PRO A 44 -8.50 -7.83 -3.93
CA PRO A 44 -8.28 -9.18 -3.40
C PRO A 44 -6.82 -9.66 -3.50
N SER A 45 -6.07 -9.18 -4.51
CA SER A 45 -4.63 -9.50 -4.61
C SER A 45 -3.81 -8.82 -3.52
N LEU A 46 -4.09 -7.56 -3.19
CA LEU A 46 -3.43 -6.86 -2.09
C LEU A 46 -3.70 -7.55 -0.74
N GLN A 47 -4.96 -7.93 -0.50
CA GLN A 47 -5.34 -8.66 0.72
C GLN A 47 -4.60 -9.99 0.84
N ARG A 48 -4.49 -10.76 -0.27
CA ARG A 48 -3.70 -12.00 -0.29
C ARG A 48 -2.21 -11.77 0.00
N GLU A 49 -1.60 -10.73 -0.57
CA GLU A 49 -0.19 -10.42 -0.29
C GLU A 49 0.04 -10.13 1.20
N PHE A 50 -0.87 -9.43 1.87
CA PHE A 50 -0.79 -9.24 3.33
C PHE A 50 -1.00 -10.55 4.09
N ALA A 51 -1.95 -11.40 3.68
CA ALA A 51 -2.20 -12.69 4.31
C ALA A 51 -0.98 -13.63 4.16
N GLU A 52 -0.39 -13.69 2.97
CA GLU A 52 0.84 -14.45 2.70
C GLU A 52 2.05 -13.91 3.50
N ALA A 53 2.03 -12.62 3.82
CA ALA A 53 2.99 -12.00 4.71
C ALA A 53 2.71 -12.28 6.21
N GLY A 54 1.67 -13.04 6.55
CA GLY A 54 1.35 -13.46 7.91
C GLY A 54 0.42 -12.54 8.69
N PHE A 55 -0.22 -11.57 8.02
CA PHE A 55 -1.27 -10.75 8.64
C PHE A 55 -2.64 -11.42 8.48
N GLU A 56 -3.46 -11.35 9.51
CA GLU A 56 -4.85 -11.74 9.44
C GLU A 56 -5.69 -10.62 8.83
N ILE A 57 -6.47 -10.92 7.79
CA ILE A 57 -7.34 -9.94 7.11
C ILE A 57 -8.74 -10.09 7.66
N LEU A 58 -9.21 -9.06 8.35
CA LEU A 58 -10.48 -9.08 9.05
C LEU A 58 -11.63 -8.53 8.19
N GLY A 59 -12.81 -9.05 8.47
CA GLY A 59 -14.08 -8.56 7.94
C GLY A 59 -14.51 -7.22 8.58
N PRO A 60 -15.59 -6.60 8.05
CA PRO A 60 -16.00 -5.26 8.49
C PRO A 60 -16.50 -5.18 9.92
N ASN A 61 -16.90 -6.31 10.52
CA ASN A 61 -17.49 -6.38 11.87
C ASN A 61 -16.48 -6.85 12.95
N GLU A 62 -15.26 -7.13 12.56
CA GLU A 62 -14.18 -7.57 13.45
C GLU A 62 -13.24 -6.40 13.72
N GLU A 63 -12.81 -6.26 14.98
CA GLU A 63 -11.96 -5.14 15.38
C GLU A 63 -10.50 -5.38 14.95
N PRO A 64 -9.95 -4.57 14.03
CA PRO A 64 -8.58 -4.73 13.57
C PRO A 64 -7.58 -4.04 14.51
N ASP A 65 -6.31 -4.42 14.38
CA ASP A 65 -5.21 -3.65 14.97
C ASP A 65 -4.94 -2.36 14.18
N ALA A 66 -5.13 -2.39 12.85
CA ALA A 66 -4.92 -1.24 11.98
C ALA A 66 -5.82 -1.27 10.74
N VAL A 67 -6.02 -0.09 10.15
CA VAL A 67 -6.67 0.10 8.85
C VAL A 67 -5.60 0.39 7.81
N VAL A 68 -5.61 -0.37 6.71
CA VAL A 68 -4.70 -0.17 5.57
C VAL A 68 -5.52 0.20 4.34
N ALA A 69 -5.18 1.33 3.70
CA ALA A 69 -5.76 1.72 2.42
C ALA A 69 -4.74 1.50 1.30
N GLY A 70 -5.21 0.94 0.20
CA GLY A 70 -4.50 0.76 -1.05
C GLY A 70 -5.43 0.98 -2.25
N PHE A 71 -4.96 0.61 -3.43
CA PHE A 71 -5.81 0.61 -4.63
C PHE A 71 -6.92 -0.44 -4.49
N ASP A 72 -8.17 -0.02 -4.63
CA ASP A 72 -9.34 -0.89 -4.46
C ASP A 72 -10.38 -0.67 -5.57
N THR A 73 -10.36 -1.52 -6.58
CA THR A 73 -11.35 -1.50 -7.67
C THR A 73 -12.73 -2.02 -7.27
N GLY A 74 -12.84 -2.61 -6.09
CA GLY A 74 -14.09 -3.13 -5.51
C GLY A 74 -14.55 -2.35 -4.27
N LEU A 75 -14.14 -1.08 -4.14
CA LEU A 75 -14.46 -0.25 -2.98
C LEU A 75 -15.98 -0.08 -2.82
N ALA A 76 -16.51 -0.68 -1.77
CA ALA A 76 -17.91 -0.55 -1.39
C ALA A 76 -18.07 0.51 -0.30
N PHE A 77 -19.18 1.26 -0.36
CA PHE A 77 -19.49 2.31 0.60
C PHE A 77 -19.48 1.81 2.05
N GLU A 78 -20.04 0.61 2.30
CA GLU A 78 -20.03 0.01 3.63
C GLU A 78 -18.60 -0.22 4.17
N ARG A 79 -17.68 -0.71 3.33
CA ARG A 79 -16.29 -0.92 3.71
C ARG A 79 -15.59 0.41 4.00
N LEU A 80 -15.87 1.45 3.21
CA LEU A 80 -15.34 2.79 3.44
C LEU A 80 -15.82 3.35 4.79
N CYS A 81 -17.12 3.21 5.10
CA CYS A 81 -17.69 3.62 6.39
C CYS A 81 -17.07 2.87 7.57
N LYS A 82 -16.81 1.58 7.43
CA LYS A 82 -16.17 0.78 8.49
C LYS A 82 -14.71 1.18 8.70
N ALA A 83 -13.96 1.47 7.64
CA ALA A 83 -12.62 2.01 7.77
C ALA A 83 -12.64 3.35 8.55
N ALA A 84 -13.52 4.27 8.17
CA ALA A 84 -13.70 5.53 8.89
C ALA A 84 -14.06 5.32 10.38
N TRP A 85 -14.92 4.35 10.66
CA TRP A 85 -15.30 3.98 12.03
C TRP A 85 -14.09 3.55 12.85
N TRP A 86 -13.27 2.62 12.35
CA TRP A 86 -12.09 2.13 13.06
C TRP A 86 -11.04 3.22 13.25
N ILE A 87 -10.82 4.07 12.24
CA ILE A 87 -9.92 5.22 12.32
C ILE A 87 -10.37 6.18 13.43
N LYS A 88 -11.67 6.50 13.51
CA LYS A 88 -12.23 7.36 14.57
C LYS A 88 -12.10 6.74 15.97
N ARG A 89 -12.01 5.43 16.08
CA ARG A 89 -11.75 4.71 17.33
C ARG A 89 -10.27 4.63 17.68
N GLY A 90 -9.41 5.32 16.94
CA GLY A 90 -7.98 5.41 17.24
C GLY A 90 -7.13 4.30 16.65
N LYS A 91 -7.67 3.48 15.73
CA LYS A 91 -6.85 2.48 15.05
C LYS A 91 -5.84 3.16 14.12
N PRO A 92 -4.58 2.75 14.10
CA PRO A 92 -3.59 3.23 13.15
C PRO A 92 -4.10 3.16 11.71
N PHE A 93 -3.95 4.25 10.96
CA PHE A 93 -4.34 4.35 9.58
C PHE A 93 -3.11 4.45 8.69
N ILE A 94 -2.94 3.50 7.78
CA ILE A 94 -1.75 3.33 6.93
C ILE A 94 -2.19 3.42 5.46
N ALA A 95 -1.47 4.20 4.66
CA ALA A 95 -1.64 4.25 3.22
C ALA A 95 -0.48 3.53 2.52
N THR A 96 -0.79 2.67 1.56
CA THR A 96 0.24 1.92 0.82
C THR A 96 1.00 2.78 -0.18
N HIS A 97 0.40 3.88 -0.66
CA HIS A 97 1.01 4.84 -1.60
C HIS A 97 0.19 6.14 -1.69
N PRO A 98 0.77 7.25 -2.18
CA PRO A 98 0.11 8.55 -2.23
C PRO A 98 -0.72 8.79 -3.48
N ASP A 99 -0.70 7.93 -4.50
CA ASP A 99 -1.30 8.19 -5.81
C ASP A 99 -2.81 8.44 -5.69
N ARG A 100 -3.27 9.55 -6.28
CA ARG A 100 -4.69 9.92 -6.28
C ARG A 100 -5.46 9.24 -7.39
N VAL A 101 -4.78 8.93 -8.48
CA VAL A 101 -5.34 8.28 -9.65
C VAL A 101 -4.35 7.25 -10.20
N CYS A 102 -4.87 6.12 -10.67
CA CYS A 102 -4.10 5.13 -11.40
C CYS A 102 -4.23 5.40 -12.91
N PRO A 103 -3.14 5.39 -13.68
CA PRO A 103 -3.20 5.51 -15.15
C PRO A 103 -4.08 4.44 -15.79
N THR A 104 -4.84 4.84 -16.82
CA THR A 104 -5.68 3.93 -17.59
C THR A 104 -5.78 4.43 -19.02
N ASP A 105 -5.96 3.52 -19.98
CA ASP A 105 -6.28 3.79 -21.38
C ASP A 105 -7.79 3.89 -21.64
N GLN A 106 -8.60 3.62 -20.59
CA GLN A 106 -10.06 3.68 -20.68
C GLN A 106 -10.57 5.13 -20.53
N PRO A 107 -11.72 5.49 -21.11
CA PRO A 107 -12.32 6.83 -20.96
C PRO A 107 -12.92 7.03 -19.55
N THR A 108 -12.10 6.92 -18.54
CA THR A 108 -12.46 7.05 -17.11
C THR A 108 -11.27 7.52 -16.29
N VAL A 109 -11.51 7.79 -15.01
CA VAL A 109 -10.48 8.03 -14.00
C VAL A 109 -10.54 6.90 -12.98
N LEU A 110 -9.45 6.20 -12.79
CA LEU A 110 -9.34 5.20 -11.72
C LEU A 110 -8.92 5.91 -10.44
N VAL A 111 -9.87 6.05 -9.51
CA VAL A 111 -9.62 6.59 -8.18
C VAL A 111 -8.67 5.67 -7.42
N ASP A 112 -7.59 6.22 -6.84
CA ASP A 112 -6.55 5.44 -6.19
C ASP A 112 -6.41 5.76 -4.70
N CYS A 113 -5.50 5.09 -4.02
CA CYS A 113 -5.26 5.11 -2.58
C CYS A 113 -5.25 6.52 -1.97
N GLY A 114 -4.52 7.46 -2.58
CA GLY A 114 -4.42 8.82 -2.06
C GLY A 114 -5.75 9.56 -2.02
N ALA A 115 -6.64 9.33 -2.99
CA ALA A 115 -7.97 9.92 -3.01
C ALA A 115 -8.89 9.26 -1.95
N VAL A 116 -8.79 7.95 -1.76
CA VAL A 116 -9.49 7.23 -0.68
C VAL A 116 -9.02 7.74 0.69
N CYS A 117 -7.72 7.93 0.86
CA CYS A 117 -7.15 8.49 2.08
C CYS A 117 -7.63 9.92 2.34
N ALA A 118 -7.75 10.75 1.31
CA ALA A 118 -8.31 12.10 1.44
C ALA A 118 -9.78 12.07 1.89
N CYS A 119 -10.60 11.19 1.31
CA CYS A 119 -11.99 10.98 1.73
C CYS A 119 -12.08 10.55 3.20
N LEU A 120 -11.28 9.56 3.61
CA LEU A 120 -11.24 9.10 5.00
C LEU A 120 -10.75 10.19 5.96
N THR A 121 -9.75 10.97 5.56
CA THR A 121 -9.22 12.08 6.36
C THR A 121 -10.27 13.15 6.56
N GLU A 122 -11.00 13.53 5.52
CA GLU A 122 -12.09 14.53 5.62
C GLU A 122 -13.22 14.02 6.53
N ALA A 123 -13.61 12.77 6.40
CA ALA A 123 -14.67 12.16 7.20
C ALA A 123 -14.31 11.97 8.68
N THR A 124 -13.04 11.75 8.99
CA THR A 124 -12.60 11.37 10.34
C THR A 124 -11.83 12.48 11.08
N GLY A 125 -11.24 13.42 10.36
CA GLY A 125 -10.27 14.39 10.89
C GLY A 125 -8.88 13.77 11.13
N VAL A 126 -8.67 12.49 10.80
CA VAL A 126 -7.42 11.75 11.09
C VAL A 126 -6.68 11.47 9.78
N LYS A 127 -5.44 11.93 9.70
CA LYS A 127 -4.55 11.63 8.55
C LYS A 127 -3.91 10.26 8.71
N PRO A 128 -3.47 9.63 7.60
CA PRO A 128 -2.63 8.43 7.69
C PRO A 128 -1.42 8.67 8.61
N LEU A 129 -1.14 7.69 9.47
CA LEU A 129 0.07 7.64 10.30
C LEU A 129 1.32 7.65 9.42
N VAL A 130 1.24 6.93 8.30
CA VAL A 130 2.28 6.87 7.29
C VAL A 130 1.65 6.69 5.91
N VAL A 131 2.25 7.32 4.92
CA VAL A 131 1.96 7.12 3.49
C VAL A 131 3.20 6.53 2.87
N LEU A 132 3.16 5.25 2.55
CA LEU A 132 4.26 4.49 1.97
C LEU A 132 4.27 4.63 0.43
N GLY A 133 5.14 3.88 -0.22
CA GLY A 133 5.28 4.02 -1.67
C GLY A 133 6.13 5.24 -2.05
N LYS A 134 6.43 5.37 -3.34
CA LYS A 134 7.21 6.50 -3.87
C LYS A 134 6.48 7.83 -3.64
N PRO A 135 7.14 8.91 -3.21
CA PRO A 135 8.58 9.08 -3.00
C PRO A 135 9.09 8.75 -1.58
N ASP A 136 8.31 8.05 -0.75
CA ASP A 136 8.72 7.74 0.62
C ASP A 136 9.99 6.87 0.62
N PRO A 137 11.06 7.24 1.37
CA PRO A 137 12.31 6.50 1.41
C PRO A 137 12.20 5.10 2.03
N ALA A 138 11.07 4.76 2.68
CA ALA A 138 10.85 3.41 3.21
C ALA A 138 10.92 2.34 2.12
N MET A 139 10.53 2.65 0.87
CA MET A 139 10.71 1.74 -0.26
C MET A 139 12.17 1.40 -0.49
N LEU A 140 13.04 2.40 -0.52
CA LEU A 140 14.47 2.19 -0.72
C LEU A 140 15.10 1.46 0.46
N THR A 141 14.73 1.81 1.68
CA THR A 141 15.20 1.16 2.91
C THR A 141 14.87 -0.34 2.91
N GLY A 142 13.67 -0.71 2.45
CA GLY A 142 13.27 -2.11 2.33
C GLY A 142 14.11 -2.89 1.32
N ILE A 143 14.38 -2.30 0.16
CA ILE A 143 15.22 -2.90 -0.88
C ILE A 143 16.67 -3.06 -0.38
N LEU A 144 17.24 -2.00 0.19
CA LEU A 144 18.61 -2.01 0.73
C LEU A 144 18.77 -3.12 1.78
N ALA A 145 17.80 -3.23 2.70
CA ALA A 145 17.84 -4.27 3.74
C ALA A 145 17.74 -5.69 3.16
N ARG A 146 16.84 -5.92 2.18
CA ARG A 146 16.65 -7.24 1.55
C ARG A 146 17.88 -7.74 0.82
N HIS A 147 18.62 -6.84 0.19
CA HIS A 147 19.76 -7.16 -0.63
C HIS A 147 21.11 -6.85 0.03
N SER A 148 21.12 -6.41 1.30
CA SER A 148 22.32 -6.00 2.05
C SER A 148 23.15 -4.96 1.30
N LEU A 149 22.49 -3.98 0.67
CA LEU A 149 23.12 -2.94 -0.13
C LEU A 149 23.32 -1.64 0.69
N GLN A 150 24.32 -0.87 0.28
CA GLN A 150 24.48 0.51 0.72
C GLN A 150 23.74 1.46 -0.25
N PRO A 151 23.31 2.66 0.19
CA PRO A 151 22.63 3.62 -0.69
C PRO A 151 23.39 3.96 -1.97
N SER A 152 24.72 4.00 -1.90
CA SER A 152 25.61 4.26 -3.05
C SER A 152 25.62 3.15 -4.11
N GLN A 153 25.06 1.98 -3.80
CA GLN A 153 24.96 0.84 -4.69
C GLN A 153 23.58 0.74 -5.36
N LEU A 154 22.68 1.68 -5.07
CA LEU A 154 21.32 1.70 -5.62
C LEU A 154 21.15 2.86 -6.60
N ALA A 155 20.62 2.57 -7.78
CA ALA A 155 20.16 3.56 -8.73
C ALA A 155 18.65 3.42 -8.94
N MET A 156 17.94 4.54 -8.88
CA MET A 156 16.51 4.60 -9.19
C MET A 156 16.32 5.08 -10.63
N VAL A 157 15.51 4.33 -11.39
CA VAL A 157 15.08 4.71 -12.74
C VAL A 157 13.55 4.76 -12.75
N GLY A 158 12.98 5.86 -13.21
CA GLY A 158 11.54 6.06 -13.23
C GLY A 158 11.11 7.10 -14.25
N ASP A 159 9.81 7.20 -14.50
CA ASP A 159 9.18 8.09 -15.47
C ASP A 159 8.46 9.29 -14.86
N ARG A 160 8.31 9.31 -13.53
CA ARG A 160 7.57 10.37 -12.83
C ARG A 160 8.49 11.23 -11.98
N LEU A 161 8.70 12.49 -12.39
CA LEU A 161 9.59 13.42 -11.70
C LEU A 161 9.22 13.64 -10.23
N TYR A 162 7.93 13.67 -9.90
CA TYR A 162 7.43 13.97 -8.55
C TYR A 162 7.32 12.76 -7.61
N THR A 163 7.63 11.56 -8.08
CA THR A 163 7.64 10.34 -7.25
C THR A 163 8.93 9.55 -7.37
N ASP A 164 9.54 9.51 -8.56
CA ASP A 164 10.71 8.68 -8.82
C ASP A 164 12.03 9.44 -8.69
N MET A 165 11.99 10.78 -8.83
CA MET A 165 13.19 11.63 -8.96
C MET A 165 13.35 12.65 -7.81
N VAL A 166 12.66 12.46 -6.69
CA VAL A 166 12.69 13.39 -5.54
C VAL A 166 13.66 12.89 -4.46
#